data_b8915165e88ca67a06356fd72252b7bc
#
_entry.id   b8915165e88ca67a06356fd72252b7bc
#
_cell.length_a   1.000
_cell.length_b   1.000
_cell.length_c   1.000
_cell.angle_alpha   90.00
_cell.angle_beta   90.00
_cell.angle_gamma   90.00
#
_symmetry.space_group_name_H-M   'P 1'
#
loop_
_entity.id
_entity.type
_entity.pdbx_description
1 polymer ?
#
loop_
_entity_poly.entity_id
_entity_poly.type
_entity_poly.pdbx_seq_one_letter_code
_entity_poly.pdbx_strand_id
1 'polypeptide(L)'
;MERAMYIDQNEITNWLTEIFTAAGCPEGEAALIATHLVDADASGHPSHGIVRVPRYMEYIKEGTVRPVCAHETLMSSGSLRLIDGLYSFGQVLGHHVVAQAKQMVAEDGLALIGLRNAGHLGRIGGWAELLAEAGLVSLHFVTVAGSRIVAPFGGREARISTAPIAIGIPQDDGNHFILDFATSRVAEGKILVSQKTGTNLPADAMVDKDGGDSDQPVTIYGESATSSVPNPRGGEGAIQTFGQHKGSGLGLACELLAGALTGAGTNAHDRPFCNGMLSLVFKADDFDTENAMQQEVQDFIASIRDCPPREAGKAVLIPGDPERAKRAEVQAKGVSLSEAIIDQLKTISDELSVPRPDSLA
;
A
#
# COMPACT_ATOMS: atom_id res chain seq x y z
N MET A 1 6.52 -13.11 -23.77
CA MET A 1 5.41 -12.64 -22.91
C MET A 1 5.08 -13.77 -21.96
N GLU A 2 5.26 -13.55 -20.68
CA GLU A 2 4.85 -14.48 -19.65
C GLU A 2 3.33 -14.70 -19.75
N ARG A 3 2.87 -15.94 -19.70
CA ARG A 3 1.45 -16.26 -19.83
C ARG A 3 0.74 -15.84 -18.55
N ALA A 4 -0.18 -14.89 -18.61
CA ALA A 4 -1.02 -14.54 -17.49
C ALA A 4 -2.15 -15.58 -17.35
N MET A 5 -2.39 -16.03 -16.12
CA MET A 5 -3.53 -16.88 -15.77
C MET A 5 -4.55 -16.03 -15.01
N TYR A 6 -5.82 -16.30 -15.25
CA TYR A 6 -6.94 -15.64 -14.59
C TYR A 6 -7.58 -16.60 -13.60
N ILE A 7 -7.71 -16.19 -12.34
CA ILE A 7 -8.28 -17.00 -11.26
C ILE A 7 -9.46 -16.23 -10.68
N ASP A 8 -10.55 -16.93 -10.37
CA ASP A 8 -11.69 -16.31 -9.69
C ASP A 8 -11.26 -15.64 -8.37
N GLN A 9 -11.81 -14.46 -8.10
CA GLN A 9 -11.43 -13.66 -6.96
C GLN A 9 -11.71 -14.35 -5.62
N ASN A 10 -12.84 -15.05 -5.51
CA ASN A 10 -13.18 -15.80 -4.29
C ASN A 10 -12.30 -17.02 -4.13
N GLU A 11 -12.05 -17.74 -5.23
CA GLU A 11 -11.20 -18.93 -5.23
C GLU A 11 -9.79 -18.60 -4.75
N ILE A 12 -9.15 -17.54 -5.26
CA ILE A 12 -7.81 -17.14 -4.83
C ILE A 12 -7.81 -16.61 -3.40
N THR A 13 -8.85 -15.86 -2.98
CA THR A 13 -8.97 -15.37 -1.59
C THR A 13 -9.06 -16.52 -0.61
N ASN A 14 -9.89 -17.55 -0.90
CA ASN A 14 -10.01 -18.72 -0.06
C ASN A 14 -8.70 -19.49 0.04
N TRP A 15 -8.01 -19.72 -1.07
CA TRP A 15 -6.74 -20.41 -1.06
C TRP A 15 -5.68 -19.68 -0.24
N LEU A 16 -5.56 -18.36 -0.38
CA LEU A 16 -4.66 -17.56 0.42
C LEU A 16 -5.04 -17.58 1.91
N THR A 17 -6.34 -17.58 2.23
CA THR A 17 -6.81 -17.71 3.62
C THR A 17 -6.35 -19.04 4.22
N GLU A 18 -6.47 -20.14 3.50
CA GLU A 18 -5.99 -21.46 3.94
C GLU A 18 -4.45 -21.47 4.12
N ILE A 19 -3.70 -20.86 3.19
CA ILE A 19 -2.24 -20.73 3.28
C ILE A 19 -1.84 -19.96 4.56
N PHE A 20 -2.43 -18.79 4.82
CA PHE A 20 -2.11 -18.01 6.00
C PHE A 20 -2.57 -18.68 7.30
N THR A 21 -3.69 -19.41 7.27
CA THR A 21 -4.14 -20.20 8.43
C THR A 21 -3.15 -21.33 8.72
N ALA A 22 -2.70 -22.07 7.72
CA ALA A 22 -1.70 -23.12 7.87
C ALA A 22 -0.33 -22.56 8.32
N ALA A 23 -0.03 -21.31 7.96
CA ALA A 23 1.16 -20.60 8.44
C ALA A 23 1.05 -20.07 9.88
N GLY A 24 -0.08 -20.33 10.58
CA GLY A 24 -0.28 -20.03 11.99
C GLY A 24 -1.10 -18.77 12.29
N CYS A 25 -1.69 -18.13 11.29
CA CYS A 25 -2.63 -17.03 11.51
C CYS A 25 -4.00 -17.58 11.92
N PRO A 26 -4.71 -16.95 12.88
CA PRO A 26 -6.12 -17.25 13.13
C PRO A 26 -6.94 -17.05 11.82
N GLU A 27 -7.92 -17.91 11.57
CA GLU A 27 -8.70 -17.92 10.31
C GLU A 27 -9.27 -16.53 9.95
N GLY A 28 -9.85 -15.82 10.93
CA GLY A 28 -10.37 -14.47 10.70
C GLY A 28 -9.29 -13.46 10.31
N GLU A 29 -8.08 -13.54 10.88
CA GLU A 29 -6.95 -12.69 10.53
C GLU A 29 -6.37 -13.08 9.15
N ALA A 30 -6.27 -14.37 8.88
CA ALA A 30 -5.87 -14.92 7.58
C ALA A 30 -6.77 -14.41 6.44
N ALA A 31 -8.10 -14.39 6.68
CA ALA A 31 -9.07 -13.86 5.73
C ALA A 31 -8.89 -12.35 5.48
N LEU A 32 -8.61 -11.55 6.52
CA LEU A 32 -8.31 -10.11 6.37
C LEU A 32 -7.04 -9.88 5.53
N ILE A 33 -5.98 -10.67 5.78
CA ILE A 33 -4.72 -10.59 5.02
C ILE A 33 -4.98 -10.95 3.56
N ALA A 34 -5.62 -12.08 3.30
CA ALA A 34 -5.92 -12.58 1.96
C ALA A 34 -6.78 -11.59 1.17
N THR A 35 -7.88 -11.12 1.76
CA THR A 35 -8.80 -10.15 1.14
C THR A 35 -8.07 -8.87 0.75
N HIS A 36 -7.23 -8.31 1.64
CA HIS A 36 -6.49 -7.08 1.35
C HIS A 36 -5.48 -7.25 0.20
N LEU A 37 -4.79 -8.41 0.14
CA LEU A 37 -3.85 -8.70 -0.94
C LEU A 37 -4.58 -8.86 -2.28
N VAL A 38 -5.69 -9.58 -2.30
CA VAL A 38 -6.49 -9.78 -3.52
C VAL A 38 -7.13 -8.46 -3.97
N ASP A 39 -7.62 -7.63 -3.03
CA ASP A 39 -8.16 -6.31 -3.36
C ASP A 39 -7.08 -5.38 -3.94
N ALA A 40 -5.85 -5.46 -3.46
CA ALA A 40 -4.74 -4.68 -4.03
C ALA A 40 -4.50 -5.04 -5.51
N ASP A 41 -4.51 -6.33 -5.87
CA ASP A 41 -4.44 -6.77 -7.28
C ASP A 41 -5.68 -6.33 -8.07
N ALA A 42 -6.87 -6.52 -7.50
CA ALA A 42 -8.13 -6.10 -8.11
C ALA A 42 -8.23 -4.60 -8.33
N SER A 43 -7.52 -3.82 -7.53
CA SER A 43 -7.41 -2.35 -7.65
C SER A 43 -6.27 -1.88 -8.56
N GLY A 44 -5.51 -2.81 -9.18
CA GLY A 44 -4.40 -2.46 -10.06
C GLY A 44 -3.09 -2.11 -9.36
N HIS A 45 -2.94 -2.52 -8.09
CA HIS A 45 -1.75 -2.32 -7.27
C HIS A 45 -1.02 -3.65 -6.95
N PRO A 46 -0.60 -4.45 -7.94
CA PRO A 46 -0.05 -5.80 -7.73
C PRO A 46 1.22 -5.80 -6.87
N SER A 47 1.94 -4.68 -6.79
CA SER A 47 3.10 -4.56 -5.90
C SER A 47 2.75 -4.68 -4.41
N HIS A 48 1.49 -4.51 -4.04
CA HIS A 48 0.96 -4.65 -2.68
C HIS A 48 0.00 -5.85 -2.55
N GLY A 49 -0.15 -6.61 -3.62
CA GLY A 49 -1.06 -7.74 -3.75
C GLY A 49 -0.41 -9.09 -3.50
N ILE A 50 -0.89 -10.09 -4.19
CA ILE A 50 -0.56 -11.52 -4.04
C ILE A 50 0.94 -11.81 -4.19
N VAL A 51 1.65 -11.00 -4.98
CA VAL A 51 3.11 -11.08 -5.12
C VAL A 51 3.86 -10.98 -3.77
N ARG A 52 3.20 -10.49 -2.72
CA ARG A 52 3.78 -10.36 -1.38
C ARG A 52 3.72 -11.64 -0.55
N VAL A 53 2.91 -12.62 -0.93
CA VAL A 53 2.72 -13.87 -0.16
C VAL A 53 4.04 -14.59 0.14
N PRO A 54 4.94 -14.85 -0.84
CA PRO A 54 6.22 -15.49 -0.55
C PRO A 54 7.04 -14.74 0.50
N ARG A 55 7.07 -13.40 0.41
CA ARG A 55 7.79 -12.56 1.37
C ARG A 55 7.17 -12.58 2.75
N TYR A 56 5.85 -12.66 2.85
CA TYR A 56 5.16 -12.77 4.13
C TYR A 56 5.42 -14.12 4.81
N MET A 57 5.52 -15.20 4.03
CA MET A 57 5.93 -16.50 4.56
C MET A 57 7.37 -16.47 5.12
N GLU A 58 8.28 -15.77 4.43
CA GLU A 58 9.63 -15.53 4.93
C GLU A 58 9.61 -14.75 6.25
N TYR A 59 8.83 -13.67 6.35
CA TYR A 59 8.70 -12.88 7.57
C TYR A 59 8.17 -13.69 8.76
N ILE A 60 7.19 -14.58 8.54
CA ILE A 60 6.71 -15.50 9.58
C ILE A 60 7.84 -16.45 10.01
N LYS A 61 8.54 -17.07 9.05
CA LYS A 61 9.62 -18.00 9.31
C LYS A 61 10.81 -17.36 10.04
N GLU A 62 11.14 -16.12 9.69
CA GLU A 62 12.19 -15.34 10.35
C GLU A 62 11.75 -14.78 11.71
N GLY A 63 10.47 -14.83 12.05
CA GLY A 63 9.90 -14.24 13.26
C GLY A 63 9.87 -12.71 13.25
N THR A 64 10.02 -12.08 12.09
CA THR A 64 9.99 -10.61 11.91
C THR A 64 8.57 -10.08 11.82
N VAL A 65 7.58 -10.92 11.50
CA VAL A 65 6.14 -10.64 11.59
C VAL A 65 5.46 -11.74 12.39
N ARG A 66 4.61 -11.33 13.33
CA ARG A 66 3.82 -12.26 14.18
C ARG A 66 2.60 -12.75 13.41
N PRO A 67 2.37 -14.07 13.29
CA PRO A 67 1.20 -14.64 12.63
C PRO A 67 -0.10 -14.40 13.40
N VAL A 68 -0.03 -14.35 14.74
CA VAL A 68 -1.17 -13.99 15.60
C VAL A 68 -1.05 -12.53 15.97
N CYS A 69 -2.08 -11.75 15.65
CA CYS A 69 -2.06 -10.31 15.89
C CYS A 69 -2.03 -10.03 17.40
N ALA A 70 -1.05 -9.23 17.78
CA ALA A 70 -0.97 -8.60 19.09
C ALA A 70 -0.78 -7.11 18.89
N HIS A 71 -1.36 -6.30 19.73
CA HIS A 71 -1.14 -4.85 19.76
C HIS A 71 -1.34 -4.32 21.17
N GLU A 72 -0.81 -3.14 21.42
CA GLU A 72 -0.94 -2.46 22.70
C GLU A 72 -1.33 -1.00 22.46
N THR A 73 -2.33 -0.51 23.18
CA THR A 73 -2.67 0.91 23.22
C THR A 73 -1.79 1.60 24.25
N LEU A 74 -0.80 2.34 23.76
CA LEU A 74 0.18 3.03 24.61
C LEU A 74 -0.37 4.35 25.16
N MET A 75 -1.27 4.99 24.45
CA MET A 75 -1.90 6.24 24.85
C MET A 75 -3.31 6.31 24.26
N SER A 76 -4.25 6.75 25.08
CA SER A 76 -5.63 7.03 24.71
C SER A 76 -6.10 8.26 25.49
N SER A 77 -6.46 9.33 24.77
CA SER A 77 -6.91 10.59 25.39
C SER A 77 -7.85 11.33 24.43
N GLY A 78 -9.16 11.24 24.66
CA GLY A 78 -10.18 11.80 23.76
C GLY A 78 -9.96 11.32 22.32
N SER A 79 -9.87 12.27 21.39
CA SER A 79 -9.64 12.00 19.97
C SER A 79 -8.21 11.52 19.62
N LEU A 80 -7.32 11.27 20.58
CA LEU A 80 -5.94 10.85 20.36
C LEU A 80 -5.71 9.40 20.78
N ARG A 81 -5.03 8.61 19.94
CA ARG A 81 -4.62 7.24 20.25
C ARG A 81 -3.25 6.91 19.67
N LEU A 82 -2.42 6.21 20.44
CA LEU A 82 -1.16 5.64 19.97
C LEU A 82 -1.18 4.13 20.19
N ILE A 83 -0.96 3.37 19.11
CA ILE A 83 -1.00 1.92 19.09
C ILE A 83 0.39 1.39 18.70
N ASP A 84 0.89 0.44 19.49
CA ASP A 84 2.04 -0.39 19.11
C ASP A 84 1.54 -1.70 18.51
N GLY A 85 1.87 -1.94 17.25
CA GLY A 85 1.44 -3.13 16.52
C GLY A 85 2.29 -4.38 16.80
N LEU A 86 3.33 -4.26 17.62
CA LEU A 86 4.18 -5.37 18.07
C LEU A 86 4.66 -6.28 16.92
N TYR A 87 4.89 -5.72 15.76
CA TYR A 87 5.27 -6.42 14.51
C TYR A 87 4.25 -7.46 14.03
N SER A 88 2.96 -7.26 14.31
CA SER A 88 1.87 -8.06 13.75
C SER A 88 1.57 -7.67 12.30
N PHE A 89 0.79 -8.50 11.59
CA PHE A 89 0.40 -8.23 10.21
C PHE A 89 -0.25 -6.85 10.06
N GLY A 90 0.29 -6.05 9.15
CA GLY A 90 -0.19 -4.70 8.90
C GLY A 90 -1.64 -4.66 8.42
N GLN A 91 -2.10 -5.67 7.67
CA GLN A 91 -3.49 -5.77 7.22
C GLN A 91 -4.45 -5.90 8.39
N VAL A 92 -4.15 -6.73 9.37
CA VAL A 92 -4.99 -6.91 10.56
C VAL A 92 -4.98 -5.62 11.41
N LEU A 93 -3.81 -5.01 11.59
CA LEU A 93 -3.66 -3.74 12.32
C LEU A 93 -4.36 -2.57 11.60
N GLY A 94 -4.35 -2.53 10.26
CA GLY A 94 -5.06 -1.53 9.48
C GLY A 94 -6.57 -1.61 9.70
N HIS A 95 -7.15 -2.80 9.67
CA HIS A 95 -8.56 -3.02 10.03
C HIS A 95 -8.86 -2.59 11.47
N HIS A 96 -7.94 -2.88 12.40
CA HIS A 96 -8.09 -2.42 13.78
C HIS A 96 -8.08 -0.88 13.87
N VAL A 97 -7.16 -0.19 13.18
CA VAL A 97 -7.12 1.28 13.13
C VAL A 97 -8.40 1.86 12.53
N VAL A 98 -8.92 1.28 11.44
CA VAL A 98 -10.20 1.70 10.82
C VAL A 98 -11.36 1.55 11.80
N ALA A 99 -11.45 0.42 12.50
CA ALA A 99 -12.51 0.20 13.50
C ALA A 99 -12.42 1.20 14.66
N GLN A 100 -11.20 1.45 15.17
CA GLN A 100 -10.96 2.42 16.22
C GLN A 100 -11.29 3.86 15.77
N ALA A 101 -10.93 4.23 14.53
CA ALA A 101 -11.24 5.54 13.97
C ALA A 101 -12.75 5.76 13.87
N LYS A 102 -13.50 4.77 13.36
CA LYS A 102 -14.98 4.84 13.28
C LYS A 102 -15.62 5.05 14.66
N GLN A 103 -15.14 4.32 15.67
CA GLN A 103 -15.62 4.48 17.04
C GLN A 103 -15.30 5.87 17.61
N MET A 104 -14.04 6.31 17.51
CA MET A 104 -13.59 7.59 18.04
C MET A 104 -14.32 8.77 17.39
N VAL A 105 -14.52 8.72 16.06
CA VAL A 105 -15.29 9.78 15.36
C VAL A 105 -16.74 9.80 15.81
N ALA A 106 -17.36 8.65 16.06
CA ALA A 106 -18.73 8.60 16.58
C ALA A 106 -18.85 9.16 18.00
N GLU A 107 -17.82 9.05 18.81
CA GLU A 107 -17.79 9.54 20.21
C GLU A 107 -17.33 11.01 20.31
N ASP A 108 -16.28 11.39 19.58
CA ASP A 108 -15.54 12.65 19.74
C ASP A 108 -15.53 13.54 18.49
N GLY A 109 -16.13 13.12 17.36
CA GLY A 109 -16.12 13.83 16.07
C GLY A 109 -14.80 13.74 15.29
N LEU A 110 -13.71 13.31 15.95
CA LEU A 110 -12.36 13.31 15.40
C LEU A 110 -11.57 12.08 15.91
N ALA A 111 -10.75 11.51 15.05
CA ALA A 111 -9.74 10.52 15.46
C ALA A 111 -8.36 10.92 14.88
N LEU A 112 -7.35 11.02 15.74
CA LEU A 112 -5.95 11.11 15.39
C LEU A 112 -5.24 9.90 15.98
N ILE A 113 -4.89 8.93 15.10
CA ILE A 113 -4.34 7.63 15.51
C ILE A 113 -2.93 7.46 14.96
N GLY A 114 -1.96 7.31 15.87
CA GLY A 114 -0.61 6.86 15.55
C GLY A 114 -0.54 5.33 15.68
N LEU A 115 0.00 4.67 14.65
CA LEU A 115 0.37 3.25 14.67
C LEU A 115 1.87 3.14 14.45
N ARG A 116 2.55 2.34 15.28
CA ARG A 116 3.97 2.02 15.11
C ARG A 116 4.20 0.51 15.12
N ASN A 117 5.38 0.09 14.67
CA ASN A 117 5.81 -1.32 14.67
C ASN A 117 4.76 -2.26 14.03
N ALA A 118 4.13 -1.82 12.95
CA ALA A 118 3.25 -2.66 12.16
C ALA A 118 4.06 -3.43 11.10
N GLY A 119 3.67 -4.66 10.78
CA GLY A 119 4.07 -5.30 9.54
C GLY A 119 3.64 -4.47 8.31
N HIS A 120 3.93 -4.94 7.11
CA HIS A 120 3.57 -4.21 5.90
C HIS A 120 2.06 -3.95 5.81
N LEU A 121 1.67 -2.67 5.72
CA LEU A 121 0.27 -2.23 5.72
C LEU A 121 -0.48 -2.47 4.40
N GLY A 122 0.22 -2.95 3.36
CA GLY A 122 -0.39 -3.17 2.05
C GLY A 122 -0.69 -1.88 1.30
N ARG A 123 -1.77 -1.88 0.52
CA ARG A 123 -2.29 -0.73 -0.20
C ARG A 123 -2.96 0.24 0.77
N ILE A 124 -2.38 1.44 0.91
CA ILE A 124 -2.85 2.40 1.92
C ILE A 124 -4.22 2.98 1.55
N GLY A 125 -4.49 3.15 0.25
CA GLY A 125 -5.81 3.57 -0.26
C GLY A 125 -6.96 2.67 0.22
N GLY A 126 -6.73 1.39 0.51
CA GLY A 126 -7.74 0.49 1.07
C GLY A 126 -8.27 0.95 2.43
N TRP A 127 -7.43 1.53 3.26
CA TRP A 127 -7.85 2.09 4.55
C TRP A 127 -8.69 3.35 4.37
N ALA A 128 -8.30 4.20 3.41
CA ALA A 128 -9.07 5.38 3.05
C ALA A 128 -10.44 5.02 2.44
N GLU A 129 -10.52 3.98 1.62
CA GLU A 129 -11.78 3.46 1.06
C GLU A 129 -12.73 3.00 2.16
N LEU A 130 -12.26 2.13 3.09
CA LEU A 130 -13.09 1.62 4.19
C LEU A 130 -13.63 2.72 5.12
N LEU A 131 -12.94 3.85 5.23
CA LEU A 131 -13.40 5.02 5.97
C LEU A 131 -14.36 5.86 5.14
N ALA A 132 -14.09 6.06 3.84
CA ALA A 132 -14.99 6.78 2.94
C ALA A 132 -16.33 6.07 2.77
N GLU A 133 -16.36 4.73 2.69
CA GLU A 133 -17.58 3.89 2.73
C GLU A 133 -18.42 4.12 4.01
N ALA A 134 -17.78 4.53 5.10
CA ALA A 134 -18.45 4.90 6.34
C ALA A 134 -18.81 6.40 6.44
N GLY A 135 -18.69 7.17 5.35
CA GLY A 135 -18.96 8.59 5.30
C GLY A 135 -17.90 9.48 5.97
N LEU A 136 -16.67 8.95 6.15
CA LEU A 136 -15.60 9.63 6.85
C LEU A 136 -14.53 10.13 5.90
N VAL A 137 -14.07 11.36 6.12
CA VAL A 137 -12.85 11.90 5.49
C VAL A 137 -11.64 11.35 6.24
N SER A 138 -10.60 10.93 5.51
CA SER A 138 -9.38 10.42 6.12
C SER A 138 -8.13 10.88 5.40
N LEU A 139 -7.05 11.08 6.17
CA LEU A 139 -5.71 11.34 5.70
C LEU A 139 -4.75 10.38 6.40
N HIS A 140 -3.92 9.69 5.62
CA HIS A 140 -2.95 8.73 6.12
C HIS A 140 -1.56 9.10 5.66
N PHE A 141 -0.63 9.28 6.59
CA PHE A 141 0.80 9.42 6.35
C PHE A 141 1.48 8.12 6.79
N VAL A 142 2.33 7.56 5.93
CA VAL A 142 2.97 6.28 6.22
C VAL A 142 4.47 6.38 6.03
N THR A 143 5.24 5.74 6.90
CA THR A 143 6.67 5.50 6.74
C THR A 143 6.96 4.02 6.63
N VAL A 144 8.06 3.67 5.96
CA VAL A 144 8.61 2.32 5.92
C VAL A 144 9.98 2.34 6.59
N ALA A 145 9.97 2.21 7.91
CA ALA A 145 11.19 2.17 8.70
C ALA A 145 12.03 0.92 8.33
N GLY A 146 13.35 1.06 8.28
CA GLY A 146 14.25 0.00 7.82
C GLY A 146 14.28 -0.19 6.29
N SER A 147 13.70 0.74 5.50
CA SER A 147 13.69 0.67 4.04
C SER A 147 14.16 1.98 3.40
N ARG A 148 15.46 2.20 3.39
CA ARG A 148 16.09 3.30 2.64
C ARG A 148 16.16 2.93 1.18
N ILE A 149 15.45 3.66 0.34
CA ILE A 149 15.45 3.39 -1.11
C ILE A 149 15.29 4.66 -1.95
N VAL A 150 14.87 5.77 -1.35
CA VAL A 150 14.60 7.03 -2.04
C VAL A 150 15.62 8.09 -1.63
N ALA A 151 16.18 8.81 -2.61
CA ALA A 151 17.04 9.97 -2.38
C ALA A 151 16.17 11.21 -2.11
N PRO A 152 16.50 12.04 -1.10
CA PRO A 152 15.90 13.35 -0.96
C PRO A 152 16.30 14.25 -2.14
N PHE A 153 15.50 15.27 -2.43
CA PHE A 153 15.79 16.20 -3.50
C PHE A 153 17.19 16.87 -3.31
N GLY A 154 17.99 16.85 -4.35
CA GLY A 154 19.38 17.29 -4.34
C GLY A 154 20.38 16.29 -3.76
N GLY A 155 19.90 15.15 -3.26
CA GLY A 155 20.75 14.04 -2.82
C GLY A 155 20.88 12.95 -3.89
N ARG A 156 21.91 12.12 -3.81
CA ARG A 156 22.14 10.96 -4.68
C ARG A 156 22.10 9.62 -3.94
N GLU A 157 21.98 9.65 -2.62
CA GLU A 157 21.95 8.45 -1.79
C GLU A 157 20.57 8.23 -1.20
N ALA A 158 20.17 6.98 -1.08
CA ALA A 158 18.92 6.57 -0.42
C ALA A 158 18.94 6.94 1.07
N ARG A 159 18.00 7.76 1.52
CA ARG A 159 17.88 8.24 2.90
C ARG A 159 16.48 8.09 3.47
N ILE A 160 15.46 8.03 2.62
CA ILE A 160 14.06 7.94 3.01
C ILE A 160 13.40 6.73 2.36
N SER A 161 12.25 6.36 2.86
CA SER A 161 11.42 5.30 2.27
C SER A 161 10.58 5.83 1.10
N THR A 162 9.74 4.97 0.52
CA THR A 162 8.75 5.37 -0.49
C THR A 162 7.62 6.23 0.10
N ALA A 163 7.45 6.21 1.40
CA ALA A 163 6.64 7.11 2.23
C ALA A 163 5.29 7.50 1.59
N PRO A 164 4.29 6.59 1.54
CA PRO A 164 3.03 6.86 0.86
C PRO A 164 2.09 7.75 1.68
N ILE A 165 1.21 8.43 0.95
CA ILE A 165 0.09 9.22 1.49
C ILE A 165 -1.19 8.71 0.84
N ALA A 166 -2.25 8.54 1.64
CA ALA A 166 -3.59 8.31 1.12
C ALA A 166 -4.59 9.30 1.71
N ILE A 167 -5.55 9.72 0.88
CA ILE A 167 -6.64 10.61 1.28
C ILE A 167 -7.94 10.03 0.73
N GLY A 168 -8.93 9.86 1.61
CA GLY A 168 -10.29 9.46 1.24
C GLY A 168 -11.28 10.58 1.52
N ILE A 169 -12.14 10.88 0.54
CA ILE A 169 -13.26 11.81 0.68
C ILE A 169 -14.53 11.08 0.22
N PRO A 170 -15.53 10.93 1.10
CA PRO A 170 -16.76 10.23 0.76
C PRO A 170 -17.58 11.01 -0.27
N GLN A 171 -18.28 10.27 -1.13
CA GLN A 171 -19.28 10.79 -2.06
C GLN A 171 -20.55 9.93 -1.95
N ASP A 172 -21.72 10.55 -2.05
CA ASP A 172 -23.01 9.89 -1.88
C ASP A 172 -23.31 8.84 -2.94
N ASP A 173 -22.71 8.98 -4.14
CA ASP A 173 -22.86 8.02 -5.23
C ASP A 173 -21.96 6.77 -5.10
N GLY A 174 -21.18 6.69 -4.00
CA GLY A 174 -20.24 5.60 -3.75
C GLY A 174 -18.95 5.66 -4.56
N ASN A 175 -18.80 6.63 -5.48
CA ASN A 175 -17.58 6.83 -6.26
C ASN A 175 -16.58 7.71 -5.50
N HIS A 176 -16.23 7.29 -4.28
CA HIS A 176 -15.39 8.07 -3.39
C HIS A 176 -14.09 8.55 -4.06
N PHE A 177 -13.67 9.77 -3.70
CA PHE A 177 -12.35 10.26 -4.08
C PHE A 177 -11.30 9.56 -3.22
N ILE A 178 -10.44 8.74 -3.85
CA ILE A 178 -9.39 8.00 -3.16
C ILE A 178 -8.06 8.31 -3.83
N LEU A 179 -7.26 9.13 -3.17
CA LEU A 179 -5.89 9.42 -3.57
C LEU A 179 -4.95 8.50 -2.80
N ASP A 180 -4.15 7.70 -3.49
CA ASP A 180 -3.12 6.83 -2.91
C ASP A 180 -1.87 6.89 -3.78
N PHE A 181 -0.76 7.36 -3.23
CA PHE A 181 0.49 7.47 -3.97
C PHE A 181 1.72 7.41 -3.06
N ALA A 182 2.80 6.81 -3.58
CA ALA A 182 4.12 6.92 -3.00
C ALA A 182 4.73 8.30 -3.28
N THR A 183 5.52 8.85 -2.35
CA THR A 183 6.25 10.11 -2.59
C THR A 183 7.48 9.92 -3.47
N SER A 184 7.83 8.70 -3.80
CA SER A 184 8.83 8.34 -4.81
C SER A 184 8.30 8.51 -6.24
N ARG A 185 9.21 8.72 -7.20
CA ARG A 185 8.91 8.89 -8.63
C ARG A 185 8.24 7.66 -9.24
N VAL A 186 8.68 6.48 -8.79
CA VAL A 186 8.09 5.18 -9.10
C VAL A 186 8.04 4.32 -7.84
N ALA A 187 7.08 3.40 -7.76
CA ALA A 187 7.08 2.37 -6.74
C ALA A 187 8.20 1.35 -7.02
N GLU A 188 8.83 0.81 -5.96
CA GLU A 188 9.87 -0.23 -6.10
C GLU A 188 9.39 -1.43 -6.93
N GLY A 189 8.13 -1.84 -6.76
CA GLY A 189 7.55 -2.92 -7.55
C GLY A 189 7.57 -2.69 -9.06
N LYS A 190 7.47 -1.42 -9.53
CA LYS A 190 7.60 -1.10 -10.95
C LYS A 190 9.02 -1.32 -11.47
N ILE A 191 10.04 -1.03 -10.63
CA ILE A 191 11.45 -1.29 -10.97
C ILE A 191 11.69 -2.80 -11.07
N LEU A 192 11.11 -3.59 -10.15
CA LEU A 192 11.21 -5.05 -10.17
C LEU A 192 10.54 -5.65 -11.43
N VAL A 193 9.36 -5.13 -11.81
CA VAL A 193 8.70 -5.52 -13.07
C VAL A 193 9.58 -5.17 -14.27
N SER A 194 10.13 -3.95 -14.31
CA SER A 194 11.04 -3.53 -15.38
C SER A 194 12.26 -4.46 -15.50
N GLN A 195 12.85 -4.85 -14.38
CA GLN A 195 13.98 -5.79 -14.37
C GLN A 195 13.64 -7.16 -15.00
N LYS A 196 12.43 -7.66 -14.72
CA LYS A 196 11.98 -8.96 -15.23
C LYS A 196 11.52 -8.92 -16.69
N THR A 197 10.88 -7.84 -17.09
CA THR A 197 10.17 -7.74 -18.38
C THR A 197 10.89 -6.88 -19.42
N GLY A 198 11.91 -6.10 -19.01
CA GLY A 198 12.54 -5.09 -19.86
C GLY A 198 11.63 -3.89 -20.18
N THR A 199 10.55 -3.69 -19.42
CA THR A 199 9.66 -2.54 -19.59
C THR A 199 10.40 -1.25 -19.19
N ASN A 200 10.30 -0.22 -20.03
CA ASN A 200 10.96 1.05 -19.78
C ASN A 200 10.39 1.76 -18.55
N LEU A 201 11.27 2.30 -17.72
CA LEU A 201 10.96 3.24 -16.66
C LEU A 201 11.08 4.69 -17.19
N PRO A 202 10.51 5.69 -16.49
CA PRO A 202 10.82 7.09 -16.76
C PRO A 202 12.34 7.34 -16.66
N ALA A 203 12.90 8.16 -17.55
CA ALA A 203 14.34 8.46 -17.58
C ALA A 203 14.86 9.02 -16.25
N ASP A 204 13.99 9.74 -15.50
CA ASP A 204 14.23 10.32 -14.18
C ASP A 204 13.66 9.47 -13.03
N ALA A 205 13.52 8.16 -13.22
CA ALA A 205 12.99 7.28 -12.18
C ALA A 205 13.93 7.17 -10.98
N MET A 206 15.22 7.14 -11.24
CA MET A 206 16.28 6.89 -10.25
C MET A 206 17.43 7.86 -10.46
N VAL A 207 18.27 7.98 -9.44
CA VAL A 207 19.58 8.62 -9.50
C VAL A 207 20.65 7.55 -9.27
N ASP A 208 21.69 7.56 -10.11
CA ASP A 208 22.83 6.67 -9.96
C ASP A 208 23.82 7.16 -8.89
N LYS A 209 24.88 6.38 -8.63
CA LYS A 209 25.91 6.71 -7.65
C LYS A 209 26.69 7.99 -7.97
N ASP A 210 26.73 8.41 -9.22
CA ASP A 210 27.47 9.59 -9.69
C ASP A 210 26.58 10.85 -9.75
N GLY A 211 25.25 10.67 -9.51
CA GLY A 211 24.27 11.75 -9.48
C GLY A 211 23.55 11.96 -10.82
N GLY A 212 23.74 11.07 -11.78
CA GLY A 212 23.03 11.06 -13.06
C GLY A 212 21.62 10.44 -12.97
N ASP A 213 20.72 10.86 -13.85
CA ASP A 213 19.40 10.24 -13.99
C ASP A 213 19.55 8.81 -14.55
N SER A 214 18.72 7.88 -14.05
CA SER A 214 18.72 6.49 -14.48
C SER A 214 17.30 5.91 -14.57
N ASP A 215 17.07 5.12 -15.62
CA ASP A 215 15.90 4.27 -15.82
C ASP A 215 16.23 2.76 -15.68
N GLN A 216 17.47 2.43 -15.30
CA GLN A 216 17.98 1.07 -15.29
C GLN A 216 17.79 0.40 -13.92
N PRO A 217 17.06 -0.72 -13.81
CA PRO A 217 16.82 -1.43 -12.55
C PRO A 217 18.10 -1.83 -11.79
N VAL A 218 19.21 -2.03 -12.51
CA VAL A 218 20.52 -2.32 -11.91
C VAL A 218 20.98 -1.24 -10.93
N THR A 219 20.51 0.01 -11.10
CA THR A 219 20.77 1.15 -10.21
C THR A 219 20.35 0.84 -8.77
N ILE A 220 19.26 0.08 -8.56
CA ILE A 220 18.73 -0.30 -7.24
C ILE A 220 19.19 -1.71 -6.84
N TYR A 221 19.16 -2.66 -7.78
CA TYR A 221 19.33 -4.06 -7.44
C TYR A 221 20.76 -4.58 -7.68
N GLY A 222 21.59 -3.84 -8.40
CA GLY A 222 22.91 -4.32 -8.82
C GLY A 222 22.85 -5.39 -9.92
N GLU A 223 24.01 -5.81 -10.42
CA GLU A 223 24.11 -6.79 -11.53
C GLU A 223 23.69 -8.21 -11.15
N SER A 224 23.77 -8.56 -9.86
CA SER A 224 23.59 -9.94 -9.37
C SER A 224 22.16 -10.26 -8.90
N ALA A 225 21.18 -9.39 -9.14
CA ALA A 225 19.81 -9.59 -8.66
C ALA A 225 19.11 -10.71 -9.47
N THR A 226 19.26 -11.95 -9.03
CA THR A 226 18.65 -13.16 -9.64
C THR A 226 17.39 -13.62 -8.95
N SER A 227 17.02 -13.05 -7.77
CA SER A 227 15.88 -13.50 -6.98
C SER A 227 14.59 -12.77 -7.39
N SER A 228 13.46 -13.43 -7.16
CA SER A 228 12.12 -12.87 -7.39
C SER A 228 11.79 -11.71 -6.43
N VAL A 229 12.48 -11.66 -5.28
CA VAL A 229 12.42 -10.59 -4.29
C VAL A 229 13.86 -10.23 -3.92
N PRO A 230 14.49 -9.27 -4.64
CA PRO A 230 15.88 -8.93 -4.38
C PRO A 230 16.04 -8.33 -2.99
N ASN A 231 16.77 -9.05 -2.13
CA ASN A 231 17.24 -8.57 -0.86
C ASN A 231 18.58 -9.29 -0.54
N PRO A 232 19.67 -8.56 -0.31
CA PRO A 232 19.76 -7.09 -0.24
C PRO A 232 19.65 -6.41 -1.62
N ARG A 233 19.26 -5.12 -1.62
CA ARG A 233 19.37 -4.23 -2.78
C ARG A 233 20.86 -3.95 -3.00
N GLY A 234 21.44 -4.55 -4.04
CA GLY A 234 22.89 -4.52 -4.29
C GLY A 234 23.37 -3.31 -5.10
N GLY A 235 22.46 -2.44 -5.56
CA GLY A 235 22.81 -1.23 -6.30
C GLY A 235 23.21 -0.09 -5.39
N GLU A 236 23.96 0.88 -5.93
CA GLU A 236 24.47 2.03 -5.21
C GLU A 236 23.68 3.33 -5.45
N GLY A 237 22.59 3.27 -6.23
CA GLY A 237 21.72 4.41 -6.50
C GLY A 237 20.46 4.44 -5.65
N ALA A 238 19.52 5.33 -6.00
CA ALA A 238 18.29 5.53 -5.26
C ALA A 238 17.13 5.90 -6.21
N ILE A 239 15.90 5.65 -5.79
CA ILE A 239 14.70 6.16 -6.48
C ILE A 239 14.62 7.67 -6.24
N GLN A 240 14.24 8.45 -7.25
CA GLN A 240 13.97 9.87 -7.09
C GLN A 240 12.58 10.11 -6.51
N THR A 241 12.32 11.34 -6.04
CA THR A 241 11.00 11.75 -5.57
C THR A 241 10.15 12.30 -6.74
N PHE A 242 8.83 12.09 -6.71
CA PHE A 242 7.96 12.70 -7.71
C PHE A 242 7.98 14.23 -7.58
N GLY A 243 7.87 14.96 -8.70
CA GLY A 243 7.80 16.41 -8.66
C GLY A 243 8.97 17.06 -7.91
N GLN A 244 10.14 16.42 -7.89
CA GLN A 244 11.38 16.92 -7.30
C GLN A 244 11.24 17.29 -5.80
N HIS A 245 11.45 18.56 -5.45
CA HIS A 245 11.38 19.05 -4.06
C HIS A 245 10.01 18.85 -3.40
N LYS A 246 8.92 18.79 -4.19
CA LYS A 246 7.56 18.62 -3.66
C LYS A 246 7.37 17.23 -3.06
N GLY A 247 7.66 16.18 -3.83
CA GLY A 247 7.62 14.80 -3.34
C GLY A 247 8.63 14.55 -2.24
N SER A 248 9.83 15.15 -2.32
CA SER A 248 10.82 15.09 -1.25
C SER A 248 10.29 15.69 0.06
N GLY A 249 9.68 16.86 -0.01
CA GLY A 249 9.06 17.50 1.15
C GLY A 249 7.97 16.66 1.79
N LEU A 250 7.09 16.07 0.97
CA LEU A 250 6.04 15.16 1.46
C LEU A 250 6.61 13.88 2.06
N GLY A 251 7.63 13.27 1.43
CA GLY A 251 8.31 12.08 1.97
C GLY A 251 8.94 12.35 3.33
N LEU A 252 9.61 13.50 3.49
CA LEU A 252 10.15 13.93 4.78
C LEU A 252 9.05 14.14 5.82
N ALA A 253 7.90 14.73 5.43
CA ALA A 253 6.76 14.89 6.32
C ALA A 253 6.23 13.52 6.80
N CYS A 254 6.12 12.53 5.91
CA CYS A 254 5.73 11.16 6.29
C CYS A 254 6.72 10.52 7.27
N GLU A 255 8.03 10.63 7.02
CA GLU A 255 9.07 10.14 7.94
C GLU A 255 8.96 10.79 9.33
N LEU A 256 8.65 12.08 9.41
CA LEU A 256 8.52 12.80 10.66
C LEU A 256 7.19 12.49 11.37
N LEU A 257 6.07 12.50 10.66
CA LEU A 257 4.74 12.31 11.24
C LEU A 257 4.47 10.84 11.56
N ALA A 258 4.71 9.93 10.61
CA ALA A 258 4.43 8.53 10.78
C ALA A 258 5.60 7.74 11.39
N GLY A 259 6.80 8.28 11.31
CA GLY A 259 8.01 7.68 11.87
C GLY A 259 8.39 8.24 13.24
N ALA A 260 8.84 9.50 13.27
CA ALA A 260 9.34 10.10 14.49
C ALA A 260 8.25 10.32 15.54
N LEU A 261 7.13 10.95 15.14
CA LEU A 261 6.05 11.30 16.06
C LEU A 261 5.39 10.06 16.68
N THR A 262 5.13 9.00 15.88
CA THR A 262 4.52 7.76 16.37
C THR A 262 5.49 6.86 17.13
N GLY A 263 6.80 7.10 16.98
CA GLY A 263 7.84 6.23 17.54
C GLY A 263 8.15 4.99 16.70
N ALA A 264 7.56 4.83 15.50
CA ALA A 264 7.96 3.78 14.55
C ALA A 264 9.41 3.96 14.11
N GLY A 265 9.87 5.22 14.12
CA GLY A 265 11.21 5.64 13.78
C GLY A 265 11.39 6.02 12.33
N THR A 266 12.34 6.92 12.11
CA THR A 266 12.77 7.34 10.78
C THR A 266 13.87 6.43 10.23
N ASN A 267 14.22 6.61 8.97
CA ASN A 267 15.32 5.92 8.33
C ASN A 267 16.72 6.50 8.65
N ALA A 268 16.86 7.33 9.69
CA ALA A 268 18.15 7.85 10.15
C ALA A 268 19.09 6.77 10.71
N HIS A 269 18.53 5.74 11.33
CA HIS A 269 19.26 4.63 11.95
C HIS A 269 18.84 3.29 11.36
N ASP A 270 19.71 2.29 11.44
CA ASP A 270 19.37 0.92 11.10
C ASP A 270 18.37 0.35 12.10
N ARG A 271 17.31 -0.27 11.58
CA ARG A 271 16.25 -0.85 12.40
C ARG A 271 15.50 -1.93 11.62
N PRO A 272 14.77 -2.82 12.31
CA PRO A 272 13.90 -3.78 11.65
C PRO A 272 12.90 -3.11 10.72
N PHE A 273 12.54 -3.80 9.65
CA PHE A 273 11.48 -3.38 8.75
C PHE A 273 10.15 -3.30 9.51
N CYS A 274 9.51 -2.15 9.49
CA CYS A 274 8.13 -1.99 9.95
C CYS A 274 7.48 -0.78 9.28
N ASN A 275 6.16 -0.73 9.29
CA ASN A 275 5.42 0.49 8.97
C ASN A 275 5.05 1.27 10.24
N GLY A 276 5.13 2.59 10.12
CA GLY A 276 4.43 3.54 10.96
C GLY A 276 3.36 4.24 10.16
N MET A 277 2.25 4.60 10.80
CA MET A 277 1.15 5.34 10.18
C MET A 277 0.59 6.37 11.15
N LEU A 278 0.33 7.57 10.63
CA LEU A 278 -0.49 8.57 11.31
C LEU A 278 -1.77 8.76 10.49
N SER A 279 -2.92 8.51 11.12
CA SER A 279 -4.24 8.65 10.51
C SER A 279 -5.02 9.78 11.18
N LEU A 280 -5.50 10.74 10.39
CA LEU A 280 -6.47 11.77 10.78
C LEU A 280 -7.80 11.43 10.13
N VAL A 281 -8.86 11.28 10.92
CA VAL A 281 -10.18 10.86 10.44
C VAL A 281 -11.25 11.73 11.10
N PHE A 282 -12.22 12.20 10.32
CA PHE A 282 -13.32 13.02 10.82
C PHE A 282 -14.56 12.88 9.95
N LYS A 283 -15.71 13.32 10.49
CA LYS A 283 -16.97 13.32 9.75
C LYS A 283 -17.06 14.61 8.93
N ALA A 284 -17.33 14.48 7.64
CA ALA A 284 -17.49 15.64 6.76
C ALA A 284 -18.66 16.54 7.16
N ASP A 285 -19.78 15.92 7.53
CA ASP A 285 -21.01 16.61 7.92
C ASP A 285 -20.83 17.57 9.11
N ASP A 286 -19.84 17.31 9.99
CA ASP A 286 -19.58 18.20 11.14
C ASP A 286 -19.05 19.59 10.71
N PHE A 287 -18.53 19.69 9.47
CA PHE A 287 -18.09 20.95 8.84
C PHE A 287 -19.12 21.51 7.87
N ASP A 288 -20.11 20.72 7.43
CA ASP A 288 -21.07 21.09 6.40
C ASP A 288 -22.34 21.71 7.03
N THR A 289 -22.20 22.90 7.59
CA THR A 289 -23.28 23.61 8.25
C THR A 289 -24.43 24.02 7.32
N GLU A 290 -24.23 24.00 6.02
CA GLU A 290 -25.20 24.40 4.99
C GLU A 290 -25.76 23.21 4.19
N ASN A 291 -25.33 21.99 4.47
CA ASN A 291 -25.62 20.77 3.70
C ASN A 291 -25.32 20.92 2.20
N ALA A 292 -24.23 21.60 1.87
CA ALA A 292 -23.84 21.93 0.50
C ALA A 292 -22.60 21.14 0.00
N MET A 293 -21.88 20.50 0.90
CA MET A 293 -20.59 19.85 0.58
C MET A 293 -20.73 18.82 -0.54
N GLN A 294 -21.71 17.93 -0.45
CA GLN A 294 -21.86 16.86 -1.45
C GLN A 294 -22.15 17.41 -2.84
N GLN A 295 -23.00 18.44 -2.94
CA GLN A 295 -23.29 19.09 -4.21
C GLN A 295 -22.05 19.79 -4.77
N GLU A 296 -21.31 20.52 -3.95
CA GLU A 296 -20.06 21.19 -4.36
C GLU A 296 -19.00 20.19 -4.84
N VAL A 297 -18.84 19.06 -4.15
CA VAL A 297 -17.92 17.99 -4.55
C VAL A 297 -18.34 17.40 -5.89
N GLN A 298 -19.62 17.10 -6.09
CA GLN A 298 -20.14 16.56 -7.35
C GLN A 298 -19.96 17.54 -8.51
N ASP A 299 -20.30 18.80 -8.32
CA ASP A 299 -20.17 19.86 -9.33
C ASP A 299 -18.70 20.09 -9.70
N PHE A 300 -17.82 20.11 -8.71
CA PHE A 300 -16.38 20.25 -8.95
C PHE A 300 -15.82 19.05 -9.73
N ILE A 301 -16.12 17.81 -9.31
CA ILE A 301 -15.67 16.61 -10.02
C ILE A 301 -16.23 16.57 -11.45
N ALA A 302 -17.51 16.91 -11.63
CA ALA A 302 -18.11 16.99 -12.96
C ALA A 302 -17.38 18.00 -13.85
N SER A 303 -17.04 19.18 -13.30
CA SER A 303 -16.29 20.22 -14.03
C SER A 303 -14.89 19.76 -14.45
N ILE A 304 -14.21 18.95 -13.64
CA ILE A 304 -12.91 18.37 -13.97
C ILE A 304 -13.05 17.32 -15.08
N ARG A 305 -14.08 16.46 -14.99
CA ARG A 305 -14.33 15.43 -16.04
C ARG A 305 -14.74 16.03 -17.39
N ASP A 306 -15.38 17.19 -17.39
CA ASP A 306 -15.76 17.94 -18.59
C ASP A 306 -14.57 18.66 -19.25
N CYS A 307 -13.42 18.69 -18.61
CA CYS A 307 -12.20 19.26 -19.18
C CYS A 307 -11.81 18.51 -20.47
N PRO A 308 -11.55 19.21 -21.60
CA PRO A 308 -11.11 18.57 -22.82
C PRO A 308 -9.86 17.69 -22.57
N PRO A 309 -9.87 16.41 -22.96
CA PRO A 309 -8.75 15.54 -22.71
C PRO A 309 -7.52 15.95 -23.55
N ARG A 310 -6.33 15.83 -22.95
CA ARG A 310 -5.06 16.12 -23.64
C ARG A 310 -4.84 15.22 -24.87
N GLU A 311 -5.30 13.97 -24.78
CA GLU A 311 -5.20 12.99 -25.85
C GLU A 311 -6.61 12.58 -26.28
N ALA A 312 -6.89 12.66 -27.59
CA ALA A 312 -8.18 12.29 -28.14
C ALA A 312 -8.57 10.84 -27.74
N GLY A 313 -9.80 10.67 -27.29
CA GLY A 313 -10.34 9.36 -26.89
C GLY A 313 -9.93 8.90 -25.47
N LYS A 314 -9.15 9.68 -24.71
CA LYS A 314 -8.90 9.42 -23.29
C LYS A 314 -9.81 10.28 -22.42
N ALA A 315 -10.25 9.74 -21.28
CA ALA A 315 -11.00 10.51 -20.29
C ALA A 315 -10.06 11.22 -19.31
N VAL A 316 -10.51 12.35 -18.73
CA VAL A 316 -9.90 12.94 -17.55
C VAL A 316 -10.34 12.13 -16.33
N LEU A 317 -9.38 11.54 -15.63
CA LEU A 317 -9.63 10.64 -14.51
C LEU A 317 -9.52 11.37 -13.17
N ILE A 318 -10.33 10.95 -12.23
CA ILE A 318 -10.30 11.38 -10.83
C ILE A 318 -9.64 10.26 -10.00
N PRO A 319 -8.90 10.57 -8.94
CA PRO A 319 -8.40 9.57 -8.01
C PRO A 319 -9.48 8.61 -7.53
N GLY A 320 -9.24 7.29 -7.69
CA GLY A 320 -10.21 6.22 -7.49
C GLY A 320 -10.85 5.67 -8.78
N ASP A 321 -10.90 6.43 -9.88
CA ASP A 321 -11.44 5.94 -11.15
C ASP A 321 -10.65 4.76 -11.74
N PRO A 322 -9.30 4.78 -11.77
CA PRO A 322 -8.51 3.65 -12.26
C PRO A 322 -8.75 2.37 -11.47
N GLU A 323 -8.85 2.46 -10.14
CA GLU A 323 -9.08 1.35 -9.24
C GLU A 323 -10.46 0.75 -9.47
N ARG A 324 -11.51 1.56 -9.60
CA ARG A 324 -12.87 1.11 -9.92
C ARG A 324 -12.95 0.41 -11.28
N ALA A 325 -12.32 0.99 -12.30
CA ALA A 325 -12.26 0.38 -13.62
C ALA A 325 -11.54 -0.98 -13.59
N LYS A 326 -10.45 -1.08 -12.82
CA LYS A 326 -9.71 -2.34 -12.70
C LYS A 326 -10.50 -3.40 -11.92
N ARG A 327 -11.20 -3.02 -10.85
CA ARG A 327 -12.11 -3.94 -10.13
C ARG A 327 -13.22 -4.48 -11.03
N ALA A 328 -13.83 -3.65 -11.87
CA ALA A 328 -14.82 -4.09 -12.82
C ALA A 328 -14.24 -5.10 -13.84
N GLU A 329 -13.01 -4.88 -14.30
CA GLU A 329 -12.31 -5.83 -15.16
C GLU A 329 -12.05 -7.16 -14.43
N VAL A 330 -11.56 -7.12 -13.19
CA VAL A 330 -11.25 -8.31 -12.39
C VAL A 330 -12.53 -9.07 -12.04
N GLN A 331 -13.62 -8.39 -11.74
CA GLN A 331 -14.92 -9.03 -11.52
C GLN A 331 -15.40 -9.82 -12.76
N ALA A 332 -15.10 -9.31 -13.95
CA ALA A 332 -15.50 -9.97 -15.20
C ALA A 332 -14.57 -11.11 -15.64
N LYS A 333 -13.27 -11.03 -15.32
CA LYS A 333 -12.24 -11.91 -15.89
C LYS A 333 -11.49 -12.75 -14.84
N GLY A 334 -11.58 -12.39 -13.56
CA GLY A 334 -10.70 -12.89 -12.50
C GLY A 334 -9.43 -12.08 -12.31
N VAL A 335 -8.70 -12.41 -11.25
CA VAL A 335 -7.39 -11.83 -10.92
C VAL A 335 -6.33 -12.39 -11.86
N SER A 336 -5.56 -11.51 -12.49
CA SER A 336 -4.49 -11.89 -13.43
C SER A 336 -3.17 -12.07 -12.68
N LEU A 337 -2.64 -13.28 -12.66
CA LEU A 337 -1.35 -13.62 -12.04
C LEU A 337 -0.38 -14.17 -13.09
N SER A 338 0.92 -13.91 -12.91
CA SER A 338 1.94 -14.54 -13.72
C SER A 338 2.14 -16.00 -13.29
N GLU A 339 2.56 -16.83 -14.24
CA GLU A 339 2.88 -18.25 -14.00
C GLU A 339 3.90 -18.40 -12.87
N ALA A 340 4.91 -17.54 -12.82
CA ALA A 340 5.92 -17.55 -11.76
C ALA A 340 5.35 -17.32 -10.34
N ILE A 341 4.35 -16.45 -10.18
CA ILE A 341 3.69 -16.23 -8.88
C ILE A 341 2.84 -17.46 -8.51
N ILE A 342 2.12 -18.02 -9.47
CA ILE A 342 1.32 -19.23 -9.25
C ILE A 342 2.21 -20.40 -8.80
N ASP A 343 3.35 -20.60 -9.45
CA ASP A 343 4.30 -21.64 -9.07
C ASP A 343 4.88 -21.44 -7.65
N GLN A 344 5.15 -20.19 -7.27
CA GLN A 344 5.55 -19.88 -5.90
C GLN A 344 4.45 -20.20 -4.89
N LEU A 345 3.20 -19.86 -5.19
CA LEU A 345 2.05 -20.17 -4.34
C LEU A 345 1.84 -21.69 -4.24
N LYS A 346 1.97 -22.43 -5.34
CA LYS A 346 1.92 -23.91 -5.36
C LYS A 346 2.99 -24.51 -4.45
N THR A 347 4.21 -24.00 -4.52
CA THR A 347 5.31 -24.45 -3.66
C THR A 347 5.01 -24.21 -2.18
N ILE A 348 4.54 -23.03 -1.82
CA ILE A 348 4.14 -22.68 -0.45
C ILE A 348 2.99 -23.60 0.02
N SER A 349 1.99 -23.83 -0.84
CA SER A 349 0.85 -24.70 -0.56
C SER A 349 1.29 -26.13 -0.24
N ASP A 350 2.23 -26.67 -1.03
CA ASP A 350 2.77 -28.01 -0.82
C ASP A 350 3.57 -28.08 0.49
N GLU A 351 4.41 -27.07 0.78
CA GLU A 351 5.17 -26.98 2.04
C GLU A 351 4.26 -26.96 3.28
N LEU A 352 3.10 -26.28 3.17
CA LEU A 352 2.12 -26.14 4.26
C LEU A 352 1.04 -27.23 4.24
N SER A 353 1.05 -28.16 3.27
CA SER A 353 0.03 -29.19 3.06
C SER A 353 -1.38 -28.62 2.87
N VAL A 354 -1.50 -27.48 2.20
CA VAL A 354 -2.76 -26.83 1.84
C VAL A 354 -3.19 -27.34 0.45
N PRO A 355 -4.46 -27.75 0.25
CA PRO A 355 -4.96 -28.15 -1.06
C PRO A 355 -4.89 -26.99 -2.07
N ARG A 356 -4.56 -27.32 -3.32
CA ARG A 356 -4.64 -26.35 -4.41
C ARG A 356 -6.08 -26.18 -4.88
N PRO A 357 -6.47 -24.99 -5.39
CA PRO A 357 -7.75 -24.82 -6.06
C PRO A 357 -7.92 -25.74 -7.26
N ASP A 358 -9.15 -26.16 -7.55
CA ASP A 358 -9.43 -27.06 -8.68
C ASP A 358 -8.99 -26.46 -10.03
N SER A 359 -9.08 -25.14 -10.18
CA SER A 359 -8.62 -24.41 -11.38
C SER A 359 -7.09 -24.47 -11.61
N LEU A 360 -6.32 -24.86 -10.59
CA LEU A 360 -4.85 -24.95 -10.58
C LEU A 360 -4.32 -26.35 -10.30
N ALA A 361 -5.22 -27.34 -10.18
CA ALA A 361 -4.89 -28.74 -9.92
C ALA A 361 -4.15 -29.44 -11.08
#